data_9b115f6ca50939fbad9823a01ea3499d
#
_entry.id   9b115f6ca50939fbad9823a01ea3499d
#
_cell.length_a   1.000
_cell.length_b   1.000
_cell.length_c   1.000
_cell.angle_alpha   90.00
_cell.angle_beta   90.00
_cell.angle_gamma   90.00
#
_symmetry.space_group_name_H-M   'P 1'
#
loop_
_entity.id
_entity.type
_entity.pdbx_description
1 polymer ?
#
loop_
_entity_poly.entity_id
_entity_poly.type
_entity_poly.pdbx_seq_one_letter_code
_entity_poly.pdbx_strand_id
1 'polypeptide(L)' 'MSTREQLIAMNAGEMKDIVFSNGILRSTKELYKNSDNEFEVHSFSCGWHAAMLTLDEAVRYCEGELSSRELDWY' A
#
# COMPACT_ATOMS: atom_id res chain seq x y z
N MET A 1 14.43 -5.88 5.73
CA MET A 1 13.18 -6.54 5.29
C MET A 1 12.69 -5.90 4.00
N SER A 2 12.39 -6.70 2.98
CA SER A 2 11.88 -6.15 1.72
C SER A 2 10.43 -5.69 1.91
N THR A 3 9.95 -4.87 0.96
CA THR A 3 8.55 -4.44 0.97
C THR A 3 7.60 -5.63 0.96
N ARG A 4 7.86 -6.60 0.09
CA ARG A 4 7.03 -7.81 0.00
C ARG A 4 7.00 -8.58 1.32
N GLU A 5 8.15 -8.73 1.97
CA GLU A 5 8.22 -9.40 3.26
C GLU A 5 7.43 -8.67 4.34
N GLN A 6 7.49 -7.34 4.35
CA GLN A 6 6.71 -6.54 5.29
C GLN A 6 5.21 -6.76 5.10
N LEU A 7 4.76 -6.78 3.84
CA LEU A 7 3.34 -6.97 3.53
C LEU A 7 2.87 -8.38 3.87
N ILE A 8 3.68 -9.37 3.59
CA ILE A 8 3.36 -10.77 3.93
C ILE A 8 3.29 -10.95 5.46
N ALA A 9 4.17 -10.28 6.19
CA ALA A 9 4.21 -10.39 7.65
C ALA A 9 3.03 -9.72 8.37
N MET A 10 2.29 -8.83 7.69
CA MET A 10 1.11 -8.21 8.28
C MET A 10 0.03 -9.24 8.55
N ASN A 11 -0.72 -9.04 9.60
CA ASN A 11 -1.90 -9.87 9.91
C ASN A 11 -3.13 -9.29 9.21
N ALA A 12 -4.05 -10.16 8.78
CA ALA A 12 -5.33 -9.71 8.23
C ALA A 12 -6.05 -8.83 9.26
N GLY A 13 -6.59 -7.72 8.81
CA GLY A 13 -7.22 -6.72 9.68
C GLY A 13 -6.26 -5.68 10.23
N GLU A 14 -4.96 -5.81 9.97
CA GLU A 14 -3.95 -4.88 10.46
C GLU A 14 -3.76 -3.71 9.51
N MET A 15 -3.50 -2.53 10.06
CA MET A 15 -3.08 -1.34 9.31
C MET A 15 -1.64 -1.06 9.69
N LYS A 16 -0.81 -0.74 8.71
CA LYS A 16 0.60 -0.49 8.95
C LYS A 16 1.17 0.53 7.97
N ASP A 17 2.11 1.32 8.45
CA ASP A 17 2.89 2.22 7.62
C ASP A 17 4.08 1.46 7.06
N ILE A 18 4.13 1.34 5.75
CA ILE A 18 5.25 0.69 5.08
C ILE A 18 6.25 1.76 4.65
N VAL A 19 7.46 1.66 5.17
CA VAL A 19 8.53 2.59 4.85
C VAL A 19 9.37 2.00 3.72
N PHE A 20 9.61 2.81 2.69
CA PHE A 20 10.51 2.41 1.63
C PHE A 20 11.43 3.57 1.25
N SER A 21 12.55 3.22 0.63
CA SER A 21 13.54 4.20 0.20
C SER A 21 13.98 3.88 -1.23
N ASN A 22 14.03 4.91 -2.08
CA ASN A 22 14.50 4.78 -3.46
C ASN A 22 15.79 5.57 -3.67
N GLY A 23 16.70 5.49 -2.70
CA GLY A 23 17.99 6.17 -2.72
C GLY A 23 17.94 7.54 -2.08
N ILE A 24 17.38 8.54 -2.76
CA ILE A 24 17.36 9.92 -2.28
C ILE A 24 16.16 10.19 -1.39
N LEU A 25 15.00 9.61 -1.73
CA LEU A 25 13.76 9.85 -1.02
C LEU A 25 13.37 8.65 -0.17
N ARG A 26 12.92 8.97 1.04
CA ARG A 26 12.33 8.00 1.95
C ARG A 26 10.88 8.40 2.12
N SER A 27 9.96 7.47 1.84
CA SER A 27 8.55 7.74 2.00
C SER A 27 7.84 6.61 2.73
N THR A 28 6.65 6.94 3.24
CA THR A 28 5.83 6.02 4.01
C THR A 28 4.47 5.90 3.32
N LYS A 29 4.02 4.68 3.15
CA LYS A 29 2.69 4.39 2.61
C LYS A 29 1.89 3.65 3.67
N GLU A 30 0.68 4.13 3.93
CA GLU A 30 -0.23 3.49 4.86
C GLU A 30 -1.11 2.50 4.10
N LEU A 31 -1.13 1.26 4.59
CA LEU A 31 -1.88 0.19 3.96
C LEU A 31 -2.66 -0.59 5.01
N TYR A 32 -3.85 -1.03 4.62
CA TYR A 32 -4.65 -1.97 5.39
C TYR A 32 -4.58 -3.32 4.71
N LYS A 33 -4.46 -4.39 5.47
CA LYS A 33 -4.45 -5.74 4.93
C LYS A 33 -5.76 -6.42 5.28
N ASN A 34 -6.55 -6.74 4.27
CA ASN A 34 -7.83 -7.41 4.46
C ASN A 34 -7.70 -8.94 4.42
N SER A 35 -6.79 -9.42 3.57
CA SER A 35 -6.47 -10.85 3.46
C SER A 35 -5.08 -11.00 2.85
N ASP A 36 -4.62 -12.23 2.65
CA ASP A 36 -3.26 -12.48 2.15
C ASP A 36 -2.95 -11.82 0.80
N ASN A 37 -3.97 -11.59 -0.02
CA ASN A 37 -3.78 -10.98 -1.33
C ASN A 37 -4.71 -9.79 -1.56
N GLU A 38 -5.17 -9.16 -0.48
CA GLU A 38 -6.06 -8.01 -0.59
C GLU A 38 -5.61 -6.93 0.38
N PHE A 39 -5.17 -5.81 -0.19
CA PHE A 39 -4.73 -4.63 0.55
C PHE A 39 -5.60 -3.46 0.16
N GLU A 40 -5.70 -2.49 1.04
CA GLU A 40 -6.56 -1.35 0.85
C GLU A 40 -5.81 -0.07 1.19
N VAL A 41 -5.97 0.95 0.33
CA VAL A 41 -5.45 2.30 0.59
C VAL A 41 -6.59 3.29 0.59
N HIS A 42 -6.45 4.35 1.37
CA HIS A 42 -7.49 5.36 1.50
C HIS A 42 -6.97 6.72 1.06
N SER A 43 -7.88 7.56 0.58
CA SER A 43 -7.59 8.94 0.23
C SER A 43 -8.68 9.84 0.79
N PHE A 44 -8.28 10.99 1.30
CA PHE A 44 -9.21 11.96 1.90
C PHE A 44 -9.18 13.31 1.18
N SER A 45 -8.55 13.39 0.02
CA SER A 45 -8.36 14.66 -0.68
C SER A 45 -9.66 15.31 -1.18
N CYS A 46 -10.64 14.48 -1.53
CA CYS A 46 -11.96 14.96 -2.02
C CYS A 46 -13.08 14.14 -1.37
N GLY A 47 -13.05 14.01 -0.04
CA GLY A 47 -13.91 13.10 0.70
C GLY A 47 -13.16 11.80 0.97
N TRP A 48 -13.90 10.75 1.32
CA TRP A 48 -13.27 9.46 1.59
C TRP A 48 -13.37 8.56 0.37
N HIS A 49 -12.24 8.05 -0.07
CA HIS A 49 -12.14 7.10 -1.18
C HIS A 49 -11.22 5.96 -0.79
N ALA A 50 -11.49 4.79 -1.34
CA ALA A 50 -10.67 3.60 -1.10
C ALA A 50 -10.29 2.94 -2.43
N ALA A 51 -9.18 2.25 -2.44
CA ALA A 51 -8.75 1.44 -3.58
C ALA A 51 -8.20 0.12 -3.05
N MET A 52 -8.49 -0.95 -3.77
CA MET A 52 -8.07 -2.31 -3.41
C MET A 52 -6.90 -2.74 -4.28
N LEU A 53 -5.93 -3.39 -3.67
CA LEU A 53 -4.70 -3.84 -4.33
C LEU A 53 -4.46 -5.31 -4.03
N THR A 54 -3.92 -6.04 -5.02
CA THR A 54 -3.35 -7.37 -4.77
C THR A 54 -2.00 -7.20 -4.08
N LEU A 55 -1.41 -8.30 -3.61
CA LEU A 55 -0.07 -8.24 -3.01
C LEU A 55 0.95 -7.63 -3.97
N ASP A 56 0.96 -8.07 -5.24
CA ASP A 56 1.90 -7.53 -6.22
C ASP A 56 1.67 -6.04 -6.47
N GLU A 57 0.43 -5.61 -6.57
CA GLU A 57 0.10 -4.19 -6.74
C GLU A 57 0.51 -3.38 -5.51
N ALA A 58 0.31 -3.93 -4.32
CA ALA A 58 0.69 -3.25 -3.08
C ALA A 58 2.21 -3.07 -2.99
N VAL A 59 2.97 -4.09 -3.40
CA VAL A 59 4.43 -3.98 -3.47
C VAL A 59 4.85 -2.86 -4.42
N ARG A 60 4.28 -2.84 -5.62
CA ARG A 60 4.59 -1.81 -6.62
C ARG A 60 4.19 -0.42 -6.15
N TYR A 61 3.06 -0.31 -5.48
CA TYR A 61 2.59 0.95 -4.93
C TYR A 61 3.56 1.48 -3.87
N CYS A 62 3.99 0.61 -2.96
CA CYS A 62 4.94 1.00 -1.90
C CYS A 62 6.31 1.36 -2.47
N GLU A 63 6.73 0.72 -3.55
CA GLU A 63 8.03 0.99 -4.17
C GLU A 63 7.99 2.15 -5.17
N GLY A 64 6.85 2.79 -5.34
CA GLY A 64 6.71 3.95 -6.21
C GLY A 64 6.48 3.63 -7.68
N GLU A 65 6.35 2.35 -8.03
CA GLU A 65 6.11 1.92 -9.41
C GLU A 65 4.66 2.08 -9.84
N LEU A 66 3.74 2.14 -8.87
CA LEU A 66 2.31 2.30 -9.12
C LEU A 66 1.86 3.56 -8.37
N SER A 67 1.45 4.58 -9.11
CA SER A 67 1.05 5.85 -8.50
C SER A 67 -0.42 5.78 -8.06
N SER A 68 -0.79 6.66 -7.12
CA SER A 68 -2.17 6.75 -6.66
C SER A 68 -3.14 7.10 -7.77
N ARG A 69 -2.67 7.75 -8.84
CA ARG A 69 -3.51 8.10 -10.00
C ARG A 69 -3.89 6.90 -10.84
N GLU A 70 -3.16 5.80 -10.72
CA GLU A 70 -3.38 4.58 -11.50
C GLU A 70 -4.33 3.60 -10.78
N LEU A 71 -4.70 3.91 -9.54
CA LEU A 71 -5.58 3.05 -8.76
C LEU A 71 -7.06 3.30 -9.07
N ASP A 72 -7.87 2.26 -8.96
CA ASP A 72 -9.31 2.34 -9.14
C ASP A 72 -9.95 2.76 -7.82
N TRP A 73 -10.11 4.07 -7.65
CA TRP A 73 -10.73 4.62 -6.44
C TRP A 73 -12.25 4.53 -6.48
N TYR A 74 -12.86 4.20 -5.35
CA TYR A 74 -14.30 4.22 -5.21
C TYR A 74 -14.74 4.69 -3.82
#